data_530d9251a08103369ce6a41f073dc0e7
#
_entry.id   530d9251a08103369ce6a41f073dc0e7
#
_cell.length_a   1.000
_cell.length_b   1.000
_cell.length_c   1.000
_cell.angle_alpha   90.00
_cell.angle_beta   90.00
_cell.angle_gamma   90.00
#
_symmetry.space_group_name_H-M   'P 1'
#
loop_
_entity.id
_entity.type
_entity.pdbx_description
1 polymer ?
#
loop_
_entity_poly.entity_id
_entity_poly.type
_entity_poly.pdbx_seq_one_letter_code
_entity_poly.pdbx_strand_id
1 'polypeptide(L)'
;MYTDGTKSSYIIETDIDYDPESFHYLYEKYNDQFQMYYSKNNQPLGLEVVYNPEILNEPVIQKWIGVFKEFGLTFNRDESMPGTGQAGFQLVRTNLTDSPAGVTPHKDQFRSAGLVFPLTFPQRIQWYDYDEMVYDHEYTKLTFINAGGHVHGVEYSTEPRWQFQIDIHVDWKSIPSLLAKI
;
A
#
# COMPACT_ATOMS: atom_id res chain seq x y z
N MET A 1 5.96 -13.23 -17.07
CA MET A 1 6.27 -14.59 -16.55
C MET A 1 7.30 -14.43 -15.43
N TYR A 2 6.90 -14.60 -14.19
CA TYR A 2 7.78 -14.43 -13.02
C TYR A 2 8.70 -15.65 -12.92
N THR A 3 9.98 -15.44 -13.12
CA THR A 3 10.99 -16.50 -13.12
C THR A 3 11.82 -16.56 -11.84
N ASP A 4 11.66 -15.61 -10.92
CA ASP A 4 12.34 -15.62 -9.63
C ASP A 4 11.36 -15.95 -8.50
N GLY A 5 11.44 -17.16 -7.99
CA GLY A 5 10.58 -17.66 -6.91
C GLY A 5 10.70 -16.85 -5.61
N THR A 6 11.82 -16.18 -5.38
CA THR A 6 12.07 -15.35 -4.21
C THR A 6 11.26 -14.05 -4.32
N LYS A 7 11.30 -13.39 -5.47
CA LYS A 7 10.54 -12.14 -5.71
C LYS A 7 9.06 -12.34 -5.50
N SER A 8 8.48 -13.42 -6.04
CA SER A 8 7.05 -13.70 -5.93
C SER A 8 6.56 -13.98 -4.51
N SER A 9 7.46 -14.26 -3.56
CA SER A 9 7.11 -14.44 -2.14
C SER A 9 6.82 -13.12 -1.44
N TYR A 10 7.38 -12.02 -1.91
CA TYR A 10 7.33 -10.72 -1.27
C TYR A 10 6.50 -9.70 -2.05
N ILE A 11 6.63 -9.70 -3.38
CA ILE A 11 6.08 -8.66 -4.24
C ILE A 11 5.68 -9.24 -5.61
N ILE A 12 4.59 -8.71 -6.17
CA ILE A 12 4.12 -9.01 -7.52
C ILE A 12 3.82 -7.69 -8.20
N GLU A 13 4.65 -7.27 -9.13
CA GLU A 13 4.37 -6.13 -10.01
C GLU A 13 3.39 -6.55 -11.11
N THR A 14 2.49 -5.65 -11.44
CA THR A 14 1.52 -5.87 -12.52
C THR A 14 1.94 -5.13 -13.79
N ASP A 15 1.37 -5.53 -14.92
CA ASP A 15 1.46 -4.76 -16.17
C ASP A 15 0.19 -3.92 -16.42
N ILE A 16 -0.60 -3.68 -15.36
CA ILE A 16 -1.76 -2.81 -15.41
C ILE A 16 -1.29 -1.36 -15.40
N ASP A 17 -1.62 -0.65 -16.46
CA ASP A 17 -1.31 0.76 -16.59
C ASP A 17 -2.27 1.63 -15.77
N TYR A 18 -1.75 2.65 -15.14
CA TYR A 18 -2.52 3.69 -14.47
C TYR A 18 -1.83 5.04 -14.66
N ASP A 19 -2.61 6.11 -14.49
CA ASP A 19 -2.11 7.48 -14.52
C ASP A 19 -1.94 8.01 -13.09
N PRO A 20 -0.71 8.16 -12.60
CA PRO A 20 -0.44 8.70 -11.25
C PRO A 20 -1.01 10.11 -11.04
N GLU A 21 -0.97 10.95 -12.06
CA GLU A 21 -1.47 12.34 -11.98
C GLU A 21 -2.96 12.38 -11.67
N SER A 22 -3.72 11.35 -12.08
CA SER A 22 -5.15 11.26 -11.78
C SER A 22 -5.48 11.18 -10.30
N PHE A 23 -4.50 10.90 -9.44
CA PHE A 23 -4.64 10.85 -7.99
C PHE A 23 -4.18 12.14 -7.28
N HIS A 24 -3.40 13.01 -7.92
CA HIS A 24 -2.74 14.13 -7.26
C HIS A 24 -3.73 15.10 -6.62
N TYR A 25 -4.88 15.36 -7.26
CA TYR A 25 -5.90 16.24 -6.70
C TYR A 25 -6.43 15.77 -5.32
N LEU A 26 -6.33 14.46 -5.01
CA LEU A 26 -6.75 13.92 -3.72
C LEU A 26 -5.85 14.43 -2.59
N TYR A 27 -4.55 14.60 -2.85
CA TYR A 27 -3.61 15.13 -1.87
C TYR A 27 -3.87 16.59 -1.54
N GLU A 28 -4.29 17.37 -2.52
CA GLU A 28 -4.73 18.75 -2.30
C GLU A 28 -6.06 18.79 -1.56
N LYS A 29 -7.05 18.02 -2.02
CA LYS A 29 -8.39 17.98 -1.45
C LYS A 29 -8.42 17.53 0.01
N TYR A 30 -7.59 16.56 0.36
CA TYR A 30 -7.56 15.96 1.71
C TYR A 30 -6.32 16.39 2.51
N ASN A 31 -5.61 17.43 2.10
CA ASN A 31 -4.34 17.86 2.71
C ASN A 31 -4.42 18.04 4.22
N ASP A 32 -5.48 18.68 4.70
CA ASP A 32 -5.69 18.96 6.12
C ASP A 32 -6.17 17.76 6.95
N GLN A 33 -6.39 16.61 6.29
CA GLN A 33 -6.92 15.40 6.91
C GLN A 33 -5.86 14.30 7.07
N PHE A 34 -4.65 14.54 6.61
CA PHE A 34 -3.55 13.62 6.85
C PHE A 34 -3.20 13.57 8.34
N GLN A 35 -3.14 12.37 8.88
CA GLN A 35 -2.82 12.13 10.27
C GLN A 35 -1.65 11.16 10.38
N MET A 36 -0.76 11.43 11.35
CA MET A 36 0.35 10.53 11.65
C MET A 36 -0.15 9.11 11.94
N TYR A 37 0.47 8.14 11.31
CA TYR A 37 0.18 6.74 11.55
C TYR A 37 1.07 6.18 12.67
N TYR A 38 0.46 5.53 13.63
CA TYR A 38 1.12 4.98 14.80
C TYR A 38 1.03 3.45 14.83
N SER A 39 2.13 2.83 15.28
CA SER A 39 2.14 1.41 15.63
C SER A 39 1.25 1.13 16.85
N LYS A 40 1.01 -0.15 17.16
CA LYS A 40 0.30 -0.56 18.38
C LYS A 40 0.93 -0.04 19.67
N ASN A 41 2.22 0.19 19.68
CA ASN A 41 2.97 0.71 20.82
C ASN A 41 3.01 2.25 20.84
N ASN A 42 2.13 2.88 20.07
CA ASN A 42 2.06 4.34 19.93
C ASN A 42 3.38 4.98 19.44
N GLN A 43 4.14 4.24 18.63
CA GLN A 43 5.34 4.76 17.97
C GLN A 43 4.97 5.26 16.58
N PRO A 44 5.39 6.47 16.19
CA PRO A 44 5.14 6.97 14.84
C PRO A 44 5.87 6.08 13.82
N LEU A 45 5.20 5.75 12.73
CA LEU A 45 5.78 4.91 11.66
C LEU A 45 6.39 5.74 10.52
N GLY A 46 6.47 7.06 10.67
CA GLY A 46 7.08 7.95 9.67
C GLY A 46 6.21 8.20 8.44
N LEU A 47 4.93 7.89 8.53
CA LEU A 47 3.97 8.16 7.45
C LEU A 47 2.68 8.77 7.99
N GLU A 48 1.98 9.47 7.12
CA GLU A 48 0.67 10.05 7.36
C GLU A 48 -0.36 9.41 6.43
N VAL A 49 -1.56 9.25 6.93
CA VAL A 49 -2.68 8.62 6.20
C VAL A 49 -3.95 9.44 6.33
N VAL A 50 -4.81 9.33 5.32
CA VAL A 50 -6.17 9.88 5.37
C VAL A 50 -7.14 8.77 5.74
N TYR A 51 -7.94 9.03 6.78
CA TYR A 51 -8.99 8.13 7.29
C TYR A 51 -10.41 8.63 6.96
N ASN A 52 -10.62 9.30 5.85
CA ASN A 52 -11.93 9.81 5.48
C ASN A 52 -12.67 8.84 4.55
N PRO A 53 -13.86 8.31 4.93
CA PRO A 53 -14.64 7.41 4.09
C PRO A 53 -15.11 8.04 2.78
N GLU A 54 -15.20 9.36 2.72
CA GLU A 54 -15.59 10.07 1.48
C GLU A 54 -14.60 9.86 0.35
N ILE A 55 -13.35 9.51 0.65
CA ILE A 55 -12.36 9.16 -0.36
C ILE A 55 -12.82 8.02 -1.28
N LEU A 56 -13.67 7.12 -0.77
CA LEU A 56 -14.24 6.05 -1.56
C LEU A 56 -15.21 6.53 -2.65
N ASN A 57 -15.75 7.74 -2.51
CA ASN A 57 -16.66 8.33 -3.49
C ASN A 57 -15.92 9.06 -4.61
N GLU A 58 -14.60 9.20 -4.51
CA GLU A 58 -13.82 9.88 -5.52
C GLU A 58 -13.83 9.11 -6.85
N PRO A 59 -13.99 9.81 -7.99
CA PRO A 59 -14.13 9.16 -9.28
C PRO A 59 -12.98 8.22 -9.66
N VAL A 60 -11.74 8.62 -9.36
CA VAL A 60 -10.56 7.78 -9.61
C VAL A 60 -10.57 6.52 -8.76
N ILE A 61 -11.02 6.62 -7.51
CA ILE A 61 -11.11 5.48 -6.60
C ILE A 61 -12.23 4.53 -7.04
N GLN A 62 -13.41 5.07 -7.41
CA GLN A 62 -14.53 4.28 -7.92
C GLN A 62 -14.18 3.54 -9.21
N LYS A 63 -13.43 4.17 -10.10
CA LYS A 63 -12.90 3.52 -11.30
C LYS A 63 -12.11 2.26 -10.92
N TRP A 64 -11.15 2.37 -10.00
CA TRP A 64 -10.30 1.26 -9.62
C TRP A 64 -11.02 0.18 -8.81
N ILE A 65 -11.98 0.55 -7.95
CA ILE A 65 -12.89 -0.41 -7.31
C ILE A 65 -13.62 -1.25 -8.37
N GLY A 66 -14.12 -0.60 -9.43
CA GLY A 66 -14.77 -1.29 -10.55
C GLY A 66 -13.84 -2.28 -11.23
N VAL A 67 -12.65 -1.84 -11.63
CA VAL A 67 -11.62 -2.67 -12.25
C VAL A 67 -11.33 -3.91 -11.40
N PHE A 68 -11.04 -3.73 -10.13
CA PHE A 68 -10.65 -4.87 -9.27
C PHE A 68 -11.80 -5.81 -8.94
N LYS A 69 -13.04 -5.33 -8.88
CA LYS A 69 -14.21 -6.21 -8.75
C LYS A 69 -14.37 -7.13 -9.95
N GLU A 70 -14.09 -6.64 -11.13
CA GLU A 70 -14.12 -7.46 -12.36
C GLU A 70 -13.08 -8.59 -12.30
N PHE A 71 -11.95 -8.37 -11.63
CA PHE A 71 -10.93 -9.39 -11.41
C PHE A 71 -11.25 -10.37 -10.28
N GLY A 72 -12.37 -10.17 -9.60
CA GLY A 72 -12.77 -11.02 -8.49
C GLY A 72 -12.02 -10.73 -7.19
N LEU A 73 -11.37 -9.56 -7.07
CA LEU A 73 -10.81 -9.10 -5.81
C LEU A 73 -11.91 -8.62 -4.88
N THR A 74 -11.89 -9.12 -3.66
CA THR A 74 -12.77 -8.65 -2.59
C THR A 74 -12.01 -7.66 -1.72
N PHE A 75 -12.64 -6.51 -1.49
CA PHE A 75 -12.11 -5.50 -0.59
C PHE A 75 -12.65 -5.72 0.81
N ASN A 76 -11.76 -5.61 1.80
CA ASN A 76 -12.21 -5.68 3.16
C ASN A 76 -12.86 -4.35 3.57
N ARG A 77 -14.14 -4.45 3.95
CA ARG A 77 -14.80 -3.48 4.82
C ARG A 77 -15.06 -4.18 6.13
N ASP A 78 -14.05 -4.33 6.95
CA ASP A 78 -14.31 -4.76 8.32
C ASP A 78 -14.74 -3.52 9.12
N GLU A 79 -16.05 -3.33 9.20
CA GLU A 79 -16.69 -2.29 10.01
C GLU A 79 -16.44 -2.50 11.52
N SER A 80 -15.90 -3.66 11.89
CA SER A 80 -15.68 -4.03 13.29
C SER A 80 -14.43 -3.43 13.92
N MET A 81 -13.57 -2.75 13.14
CA MET A 81 -12.34 -2.15 13.65
C MET A 81 -12.46 -0.64 13.84
N PRO A 82 -12.67 -0.15 15.07
CA PRO A 82 -12.67 1.28 15.38
C PRO A 82 -11.31 1.91 15.00
N GLY A 83 -11.34 2.94 14.17
CA GLY A 83 -10.12 3.62 13.69
C GLY A 83 -9.51 3.04 12.41
N THR A 84 -9.93 1.85 11.99
CA THR A 84 -9.57 1.25 10.70
C THR A 84 -10.79 1.03 9.80
N GLY A 85 -11.96 1.49 10.20
CA GLY A 85 -13.26 1.27 9.56
C GLY A 85 -13.39 1.77 8.12
N GLN A 86 -12.29 2.22 7.57
CA GLN A 86 -12.10 2.54 6.16
C GLN A 86 -10.99 1.68 5.59
N ALA A 87 -10.75 0.60 6.30
CA ALA A 87 -9.83 -0.44 5.91
C ALA A 87 -10.06 -0.78 4.45
N GLY A 88 -9.02 -0.68 3.70
CA GLY A 88 -9.02 -1.04 2.32
C GLY A 88 -8.59 0.05 1.38
N PHE A 89 -8.78 1.34 1.69
CA PHE A 89 -8.42 2.43 0.77
C PHE A 89 -7.77 3.57 1.55
N GLN A 90 -6.50 3.82 1.29
CA GLN A 90 -5.72 4.82 2.02
C GLN A 90 -4.91 5.68 1.06
N LEU A 91 -5.01 6.99 1.23
CA LEU A 91 -3.97 7.90 0.77
C LEU A 91 -2.86 7.91 1.81
N VAL A 92 -1.64 7.69 1.37
CA VAL A 92 -0.46 7.62 2.23
C VAL A 92 0.60 8.56 1.70
N ARG A 93 1.22 9.33 2.59
CA ARG A 93 2.44 10.09 2.30
C ARG A 93 3.46 9.90 3.42
N THR A 94 4.74 9.99 3.08
CA THR A 94 5.79 10.09 4.10
C THR A 94 5.73 11.45 4.77
N ASN A 95 5.86 11.46 6.10
CA ASN A 95 5.99 12.72 6.85
C ASN A 95 7.42 13.23 6.72
N LEU A 96 7.59 14.34 6.00
CA LEU A 96 8.89 14.98 5.80
C LEU A 96 9.22 16.04 6.86
N THR A 97 8.29 16.35 7.77
CA THR A 97 8.54 17.30 8.86
C THR A 97 9.51 16.73 9.90
N ASP A 98 9.49 15.42 10.08
CA ASP A 98 10.37 14.68 10.99
C ASP A 98 11.42 13.90 10.18
N SER A 99 12.15 14.59 9.34
CA SER A 99 13.18 13.99 8.48
C SER A 99 14.33 13.35 9.27
N PRO A 100 14.84 12.19 8.84
CA PRO A 100 14.43 11.45 7.66
C PRO A 100 13.16 10.63 7.91
N ALA A 101 12.27 10.59 6.91
CA ALA A 101 11.02 9.84 6.96
C ALA A 101 11.17 8.45 6.35
N GLY A 102 10.73 7.45 7.08
CA GLY A 102 10.73 6.06 6.65
C GLY A 102 9.69 5.26 7.44
N VAL A 103 9.52 4.00 7.11
CA VAL A 103 8.60 3.11 7.83
C VAL A 103 9.40 2.03 8.53
N THR A 104 9.38 2.07 9.85
CA THR A 104 10.03 1.06 10.69
C THR A 104 9.56 -0.34 10.31
N PRO A 105 10.44 -1.36 10.27
CA PRO A 105 10.06 -2.73 9.99
C PRO A 105 8.92 -3.22 10.87
N HIS A 106 7.86 -3.71 10.24
CA HIS A 106 6.66 -4.21 10.90
C HIS A 106 5.98 -5.27 10.03
N LYS A 107 5.05 -5.98 10.63
CA LYS A 107 4.16 -6.92 9.94
C LYS A 107 2.73 -6.45 10.10
N ASP A 108 2.00 -6.38 9.00
CA ASP A 108 0.59 -6.02 9.05
C ASP A 108 -0.24 -7.14 9.65
N GLN A 109 -1.16 -6.78 10.50
CA GLN A 109 -1.96 -7.76 11.25
C GLN A 109 -3.34 -7.98 10.63
N PHE A 110 -3.83 -7.02 9.86
CA PHE A 110 -5.23 -6.95 9.45
C PHE A 110 -5.43 -7.05 7.94
N ARG A 111 -4.33 -7.18 7.17
CA ARG A 111 -4.40 -7.41 5.73
C ARG A 111 -3.50 -8.56 5.31
N SER A 112 -3.95 -9.36 4.36
CA SER A 112 -3.13 -10.42 3.77
C SER A 112 -2.13 -9.85 2.79
N ALA A 113 -2.58 -8.92 1.96
CA ALA A 113 -1.77 -8.20 0.98
C ALA A 113 -2.18 -6.74 0.88
N GLY A 114 -1.23 -5.89 0.50
CA GLY A 114 -1.48 -4.53 0.05
C GLY A 114 -1.35 -4.45 -1.46
N LEU A 115 -2.26 -3.72 -2.11
CA LEU A 115 -2.10 -3.28 -3.49
C LEU A 115 -1.73 -1.81 -3.47
N VAL A 116 -0.59 -1.48 -4.02
CA VAL A 116 -0.01 -0.14 -3.94
C VAL A 116 0.10 0.48 -5.33
N PHE A 117 -0.41 1.70 -5.45
CA PHE A 117 -0.20 2.60 -6.57
C PHE A 117 0.87 3.60 -6.18
N PRO A 118 2.12 3.46 -6.63
CA PRO A 118 3.13 4.48 -6.43
C PRO A 118 2.77 5.75 -7.22
N LEU A 119 2.69 6.89 -6.53
CA LEU A 119 2.31 8.17 -7.14
C LEU A 119 3.51 9.12 -7.28
N THR A 120 4.57 8.88 -6.53
CA THR A 120 5.89 9.45 -6.73
C THR A 120 6.89 8.33 -6.99
N PHE A 121 7.88 8.55 -7.82
CA PHE A 121 8.79 7.50 -8.27
C PHE A 121 10.25 7.85 -8.01
N PRO A 122 11.09 6.81 -7.84
CA PRO A 122 10.81 5.40 -7.55
C PRO A 122 10.37 5.20 -6.09
N GLN A 123 9.69 4.09 -5.82
CA GLN A 123 9.38 3.69 -4.44
C GLN A 123 10.11 2.41 -4.10
N ARG A 124 10.54 2.28 -2.84
CA ARG A 124 11.36 1.17 -2.38
C ARG A 124 10.76 0.57 -1.12
N ILE A 125 10.80 -0.75 -1.03
CA ILE A 125 10.33 -1.51 0.12
C ILE A 125 11.33 -2.63 0.44
N GLN A 126 11.52 -2.87 1.74
CA GLN A 126 12.48 -3.83 2.26
C GLN A 126 11.75 -4.88 3.09
N TRP A 127 12.20 -6.13 3.00
CA TRP A 127 11.70 -7.23 3.81
C TRP A 127 12.78 -7.78 4.72
N TYR A 128 12.33 -8.25 5.88
CA TYR A 128 13.20 -8.64 6.97
C TYR A 128 12.84 -10.03 7.47
N ASP A 129 13.86 -10.82 7.80
CA ASP A 129 13.76 -12.01 8.63
C ASP A 129 14.44 -11.70 9.96
N TYR A 130 13.65 -11.61 11.04
CA TYR A 130 14.06 -10.98 12.29
C TYR A 130 14.56 -9.54 12.04
N ASP A 131 15.83 -9.26 12.32
CA ASP A 131 16.45 -7.93 12.14
C ASP A 131 17.33 -7.86 10.88
N GLU A 132 17.41 -8.92 10.09
CA GLU A 132 18.20 -8.99 8.88
C GLU A 132 17.35 -8.67 7.65
N MET A 133 17.79 -7.71 6.84
CA MET A 133 17.16 -7.42 5.55
C MET A 133 17.46 -8.55 4.57
N VAL A 134 16.43 -9.26 4.16
CA VAL A 134 16.55 -10.44 3.25
C VAL A 134 16.18 -10.12 1.81
N TYR A 135 15.42 -9.06 1.59
CA TYR A 135 15.02 -8.64 0.25
C TYR A 135 14.75 -7.14 0.20
N ASP A 136 15.15 -6.52 -0.88
CA ASP A 136 15.00 -5.09 -1.13
C ASP A 136 14.55 -4.89 -2.58
N HIS A 137 13.52 -4.05 -2.78
CA HIS A 137 12.95 -3.89 -4.10
C HIS A 137 12.47 -2.45 -4.34
N GLU A 138 12.89 -1.92 -5.49
CA GLU A 138 12.38 -0.68 -6.04
C GLU A 138 11.30 -0.96 -7.07
N TYR A 139 10.18 -0.25 -7.02
CA TYR A 139 9.05 -0.46 -7.91
C TYR A 139 8.45 0.88 -8.39
N THR A 140 7.95 0.85 -9.61
CA THR A 140 7.30 1.99 -10.28
C THR A 140 5.93 1.64 -10.85
N LYS A 141 5.53 0.37 -10.74
CA LYS A 141 4.27 -0.16 -11.25
C LYS A 141 3.27 -0.38 -10.14
N LEU A 142 2.01 -0.52 -10.51
CA LEU A 142 0.98 -1.05 -9.63
C LEU A 142 1.41 -2.43 -9.10
N THR A 143 1.48 -2.55 -7.79
CA THR A 143 2.23 -3.64 -7.15
C THR A 143 1.47 -4.23 -5.99
N PHE A 144 1.39 -5.56 -5.93
CA PHE A 144 0.96 -6.28 -4.73
C PHE A 144 2.14 -6.51 -3.80
N ILE A 145 1.94 -6.25 -2.51
CA ILE A 145 2.91 -6.48 -1.44
C ILE A 145 2.36 -7.50 -0.45
N ASN A 146 3.18 -8.50 -0.09
CA ASN A 146 2.83 -9.52 0.91
C ASN A 146 3.03 -8.98 2.34
N ALA A 147 2.27 -7.96 2.68
CA ALA A 147 2.40 -7.20 3.92
C ALA A 147 1.99 -8.00 5.17
N GLY A 148 1.01 -8.91 5.03
CA GLY A 148 0.56 -9.78 6.11
C GLY A 148 1.41 -11.05 6.28
N GLY A 149 2.18 -11.42 5.26
CA GLY A 149 3.04 -12.61 5.30
C GLY A 149 4.40 -12.38 5.95
N HIS A 150 4.99 -11.21 5.72
CA HIS A 150 6.38 -10.93 6.07
C HIS A 150 6.55 -9.57 6.76
N VAL A 151 7.60 -9.46 7.58
CA VAL A 151 8.03 -8.17 8.13
C VAL A 151 8.59 -7.34 6.99
N HIS A 152 8.12 -6.10 6.88
CA HIS A 152 8.56 -5.17 5.85
C HIS A 152 8.70 -3.75 6.42
N GLY A 153 9.46 -2.94 5.71
CA GLY A 153 9.71 -1.54 6.06
C GLY A 153 10.04 -0.71 4.83
N VAL A 154 10.23 0.56 5.05
CA VAL A 154 10.63 1.51 4.01
C VAL A 154 11.83 2.28 4.49
N GLU A 155 12.87 2.29 3.68
CA GLU A 155 14.07 3.05 3.95
C GLU A 155 13.76 4.53 4.19
N TYR A 156 14.53 5.14 5.07
CA TYR A 156 14.45 6.58 5.32
C TYR A 156 14.82 7.37 4.07
N SER A 157 13.98 8.34 3.73
CA SER A 157 14.19 9.21 2.58
C SER A 157 13.86 10.65 2.94
N THR A 158 14.53 11.59 2.27
CA THR A 158 14.21 13.02 2.29
C THR A 158 13.27 13.42 1.15
N GLU A 159 13.02 12.49 0.22
CA GLU A 159 12.15 12.73 -0.93
C GLU A 159 10.68 12.42 -0.59
N PRO A 160 9.75 13.20 -1.14
CA PRO A 160 8.32 12.95 -0.95
C PRO A 160 7.94 11.60 -1.54
N ARG A 161 7.22 10.81 -0.75
CA ARG A 161 6.68 9.53 -1.18
C ARG A 161 5.16 9.54 -1.00
N TRP A 162 4.45 9.54 -2.10
CA TRP A 162 3.00 9.45 -2.14
C TRP A 162 2.58 8.12 -2.74
N GLN A 163 1.56 7.53 -2.16
CA GLN A 163 0.98 6.29 -2.67
C GLN A 163 -0.50 6.20 -2.31
N PHE A 164 -1.26 5.57 -3.17
CA PHE A 164 -2.59 5.09 -2.84
C PHE A 164 -2.50 3.59 -2.55
N GLN A 165 -3.10 3.15 -1.47
CA GLN A 165 -3.09 1.74 -1.06
C GLN A 165 -4.49 1.17 -0.99
N ILE A 166 -4.62 -0.10 -1.34
CA ILE A 166 -5.82 -0.90 -1.15
C ILE A 166 -5.43 -2.14 -0.35
N ASP A 167 -6.10 -2.36 0.78
CA ASP A 167 -5.93 -3.57 1.58
C ASP A 167 -6.77 -4.70 0.99
N ILE A 168 -6.15 -5.86 0.79
CA ILE A 168 -6.78 -7.00 0.14
C ILE A 168 -6.73 -8.20 1.06
N HIS A 169 -7.86 -8.92 1.15
CA HIS A 169 -7.97 -10.20 1.84
C HIS A 169 -8.10 -11.33 0.83
N VAL A 170 -6.98 -11.71 0.27
CA VAL A 170 -6.88 -12.89 -0.61
C VAL A 170 -5.68 -13.72 -0.18
N ASP A 171 -5.73 -15.01 -0.43
CA ASP A 171 -4.53 -15.84 -0.28
C ASP A 171 -3.46 -15.34 -1.28
N TRP A 172 -2.28 -15.01 -0.75
CA TRP A 172 -1.16 -14.53 -1.55
C TRP A 172 -0.88 -15.39 -2.77
N LYS A 173 -0.96 -16.71 -2.59
CA LYS A 173 -0.72 -17.68 -3.67
C LYS A 173 -1.75 -17.61 -4.79
N SER A 174 -2.93 -17.04 -4.55
CA SER A 174 -3.97 -16.91 -5.56
C SER A 174 -3.81 -15.69 -6.45
N ILE A 175 -3.03 -14.68 -6.04
CA ILE A 175 -2.85 -13.42 -6.78
C ILE A 175 -2.37 -13.65 -8.23
N PRO A 176 -1.35 -14.48 -8.50
CA PRO A 176 -0.93 -14.72 -9.89
C PRO A 176 -2.04 -15.31 -10.77
N SER A 177 -2.89 -16.18 -10.20
CA SER A 177 -4.02 -16.75 -10.93
C SER A 177 -5.15 -15.75 -11.18
N LEU A 178 -5.32 -14.77 -10.31
CA LEU A 178 -6.26 -13.67 -10.51
C LEU A 178 -5.75 -12.74 -11.61
N LEU A 179 -4.47 -12.39 -11.59
CA LEU A 179 -3.83 -11.54 -12.60
C LEU A 179 -3.78 -12.19 -13.99
N ALA A 180 -3.74 -13.51 -14.09
CA ALA A 180 -3.76 -14.21 -15.37
C ALA A 180 -5.10 -14.14 -16.11
N LYS A 181 -6.14 -13.57 -15.48
CA LYS A 181 -7.45 -13.33 -16.09
C LYS A 181 -7.56 -11.96 -16.77
N ILE A 182 -6.54 -11.12 -16.60
CA ILE A 182 -6.35 -9.82 -17.22
C ILE A 182 -5.52 -9.97 -18.50
#